data_9879467f1c7e5500f6f310db0b1c0bf2
#
_entry.id   9879467f1c7e5500f6f310db0b1c0bf2
#
_cell.length_a   1.000
_cell.length_b   1.000
_cell.length_c   1.000
_cell.angle_alpha   90.00
_cell.angle_beta   90.00
_cell.angle_gamma   90.00
#
_symmetry.space_group_name_H-M   'P 1'
#
loop_
_entity.id
_entity.type
_entity.pdbx_description
1 polymer ?
#
loop_
_entity_poly.entity_id
_entity_poly.type
_entity_poly.pdbx_seq_one_letter_code
_entity_poly.pdbx_strand_id
1 'polypeptide(L)'
;KTGYETVRVAAPFDMPDIVLADFPSNDFPITDFGAKSGGKIDNTNAIAAAIDACSKAGGGRVVVPAGIWKTGPIHLKSNVNLYLSDNSELVFSGNPADYLPAVLSSWEGIECYNYSPLIYAVNCQNIAITGKGTLRAEMQVWKTWMGRPQAHIDALRQLYTYCSTNAPVETRQMAVGENHLRPQFIQFNRCKNIRLENFKIVESPFWTIHIF
;
A
#
# COMPACT_ATOMS: atom_id res chain seq x y z
N LYS A 1 -48.60 -4.97 -32.32
CA LYS A 1 -48.26 -4.85 -30.92
C LYS A 1 -47.01 -5.71 -30.69
N THR A 2 -45.85 -5.11 -30.61
CA THR A 2 -44.60 -5.77 -30.19
C THR A 2 -44.62 -5.88 -28.70
N GLY A 3 -44.94 -7.07 -28.15
CA GLY A 3 -44.84 -7.36 -26.75
C GLY A 3 -43.36 -7.56 -26.39
N TYR A 4 -42.85 -6.76 -25.48
CA TYR A 4 -41.56 -7.00 -24.85
C TYR A 4 -41.76 -7.96 -23.68
N GLU A 5 -41.11 -9.12 -23.70
CA GLU A 5 -40.99 -9.97 -22.50
C GLU A 5 -39.93 -9.39 -21.56
N THR A 6 -40.33 -9.13 -20.33
CA THR A 6 -39.37 -8.72 -19.29
C THR A 6 -38.79 -9.98 -18.70
N VAL A 7 -37.55 -10.26 -19.00
CA VAL A 7 -36.80 -11.33 -18.35
C VAL A 7 -36.18 -10.80 -17.06
N ARG A 8 -36.58 -11.34 -15.90
CA ARG A 8 -35.88 -11.11 -14.67
C ARG A 8 -34.66 -12.03 -14.61
N VAL A 9 -33.48 -11.45 -14.64
CA VAL A 9 -32.24 -12.18 -14.40
C VAL A 9 -32.00 -12.14 -12.88
N ALA A 10 -31.96 -13.31 -12.24
CA ALA A 10 -31.53 -13.42 -10.84
C ALA A 10 -30.04 -13.08 -10.73
N ALA A 11 -29.64 -12.53 -9.58
CA ALA A 11 -28.21 -12.36 -9.29
C ALA A 11 -27.49 -13.71 -9.41
N PRO A 12 -26.30 -13.76 -10.02
CA PRO A 12 -25.57 -15.02 -10.23
C PRO A 12 -25.09 -15.67 -8.93
N PHE A 13 -25.11 -14.94 -7.83
CA PHE A 13 -24.74 -15.40 -6.47
C PHE A 13 -25.36 -14.47 -5.43
N ASP A 14 -25.50 -14.99 -4.22
CA ASP A 14 -25.87 -14.17 -3.07
C ASP A 14 -24.64 -13.41 -2.57
N MET A 15 -24.76 -12.08 -2.43
CA MET A 15 -23.70 -11.27 -1.82
C MET A 15 -23.55 -11.64 -0.35
N PRO A 16 -22.34 -11.99 0.11
CA PRO A 16 -22.13 -12.22 1.51
C PRO A 16 -22.30 -10.93 2.33
N ASP A 17 -22.74 -11.05 3.57
CA ASP A 17 -22.70 -9.94 4.51
C ASP A 17 -21.25 -9.53 4.79
N ILE A 18 -20.93 -8.28 4.44
CA ILE A 18 -19.58 -7.75 4.66
C ILE A 18 -19.54 -7.09 6.05
N VAL A 19 -18.87 -7.75 6.98
CA VAL A 19 -18.57 -7.16 8.29
C VAL A 19 -17.44 -6.16 8.12
N LEU A 20 -17.71 -4.88 8.40
CA LEU A 20 -16.69 -3.84 8.36
C LEU A 20 -15.65 -4.05 9.47
N ALA A 21 -14.39 -3.79 9.15
CA ALA A 21 -13.34 -3.76 10.16
C ALA A 21 -13.68 -2.69 11.21
N ASP A 22 -13.72 -3.10 12.47
CA ASP A 22 -13.95 -2.24 13.63
C ASP A 22 -12.68 -2.14 14.47
N PHE A 23 -12.50 -1.01 15.13
CA PHE A 23 -11.27 -0.69 15.84
C PHE A 23 -11.61 -0.12 17.22
N PRO A 24 -10.84 -0.48 18.27
CA PRO A 24 -10.91 0.21 19.55
C PRO A 24 -10.76 1.72 19.38
N SER A 25 -11.44 2.50 20.25
CA SER A 25 -11.36 3.97 20.22
C SER A 25 -10.06 4.53 20.85
N ASN A 26 -8.95 3.87 20.59
CA ASN A 26 -7.62 4.28 21.04
C ASN A 26 -6.92 5.03 19.92
N ASP A 27 -6.45 6.23 20.19
CA ASP A 27 -5.71 7.04 19.23
C ASP A 27 -4.21 7.03 19.55
N PHE A 28 -3.41 6.90 18.49
CA PHE A 28 -1.95 6.94 18.51
C PHE A 28 -1.48 8.01 17.54
N PRO A 29 -1.49 9.30 17.92
CA PRO A 29 -1.01 10.38 17.06
C PRO A 29 0.47 10.18 16.74
N ILE A 30 0.85 10.29 15.46
CA ILE A 30 2.26 10.11 15.06
C ILE A 30 3.19 11.13 15.73
N THR A 31 2.66 12.27 16.15
CA THR A 31 3.39 13.31 16.90
C THR A 31 3.90 12.83 18.25
N ASP A 32 3.17 11.95 18.92
CA ASP A 32 3.54 11.39 20.22
C ASP A 32 4.75 10.43 20.11
N PHE A 33 5.03 10.00 18.88
CA PHE A 33 6.18 9.16 18.53
C PHE A 33 7.31 9.94 17.86
N GLY A 34 7.24 11.27 17.92
CA GLY A 34 8.30 12.16 17.45
C GLY A 34 8.18 12.61 15.99
N ALA A 35 7.07 12.35 15.32
CA ALA A 35 6.84 12.86 13.96
C ALA A 35 6.79 14.40 13.95
N LYS A 36 7.36 14.98 12.89
CA LYS A 36 7.42 16.44 12.69
C LYS A 36 6.87 16.80 11.33
N SER A 37 5.91 17.73 11.31
CA SER A 37 5.29 18.23 10.08
C SER A 37 6.22 19.19 9.32
N GLY A 38 5.80 19.60 8.13
CA GLY A 38 6.50 20.57 7.28
C GLY A 38 7.18 19.96 6.06
N GLY A 39 7.02 18.65 5.82
CA GLY A 39 7.41 17.97 4.58
C GLY A 39 8.93 17.82 4.34
N LYS A 40 9.76 18.14 5.34
CA LYS A 40 11.24 18.08 5.20
C LYS A 40 11.86 16.90 5.96
N ILE A 41 11.28 16.55 7.10
CA ILE A 41 11.81 15.52 8.00
C ILE A 41 11.15 14.20 7.64
N ASP A 42 11.97 13.16 7.54
CA ASP A 42 11.48 11.79 7.39
C ASP A 42 10.84 11.30 8.69
N ASN A 43 9.60 10.89 8.61
CA ASN A 43 8.80 10.40 9.73
C ASN A 43 8.58 8.87 9.69
N THR A 44 9.27 8.14 8.83
CA THR A 44 9.08 6.70 8.64
C THR A 44 9.15 5.95 9.97
N ASN A 45 10.18 6.21 10.77
CA ASN A 45 10.37 5.54 12.07
C ASN A 45 9.31 5.94 13.11
N ALA A 46 8.89 7.20 13.12
CA ALA A 46 7.84 7.66 14.03
C ALA A 46 6.48 7.03 13.71
N ILE A 47 6.14 6.95 12.42
CA ILE A 47 4.91 6.28 11.96
C ILE A 47 4.97 4.78 12.26
N ALA A 48 6.10 4.13 12.01
CA ALA A 48 6.29 2.72 12.33
C ALA A 48 6.13 2.45 13.84
N ALA A 49 6.69 3.31 14.69
CA ALA A 49 6.55 3.20 16.15
C ALA A 49 5.10 3.38 16.62
N ALA A 50 4.35 4.30 16.02
CA ALA A 50 2.93 4.49 16.29
C ALA A 50 2.10 3.25 15.91
N ILE A 51 2.38 2.66 14.72
CA ILE A 51 1.73 1.42 14.25
C ILE A 51 2.06 0.26 15.20
N ASP A 52 3.31 0.15 15.63
CA ASP A 52 3.74 -0.90 16.55
C ASP A 52 3.04 -0.78 17.91
N ALA A 53 2.96 0.42 18.45
CA ALA A 53 2.28 0.70 19.71
C ALA A 53 0.79 0.40 19.61
N CYS A 54 0.13 0.86 18.54
CA CYS A 54 -1.28 0.62 18.28
C CYS A 54 -1.59 -0.89 18.18
N SER A 55 -0.84 -1.63 17.39
CA SER A 55 -1.04 -3.07 17.23
C SER A 55 -0.80 -3.83 18.52
N LYS A 56 0.24 -3.48 19.31
CA LYS A 56 0.54 -4.10 20.61
C LYS A 56 -0.53 -3.80 21.67
N ALA A 57 -1.21 -2.67 21.58
CA ALA A 57 -2.32 -2.30 22.46
C ALA A 57 -3.66 -2.99 22.08
N GLY A 58 -3.64 -3.90 21.12
CA GLY A 58 -4.85 -4.60 20.66
C GLY A 58 -5.57 -3.90 19.50
N GLY A 59 -5.08 -2.76 19.05
CA GLY A 59 -5.62 -2.03 17.91
C GLY A 59 -6.07 -0.61 18.22
N GLY A 60 -6.51 0.10 17.20
CA GLY A 60 -6.95 1.49 17.29
C GLY A 60 -6.65 2.29 16.03
N ARG A 61 -6.54 3.61 16.17
CA ARG A 61 -6.22 4.51 15.06
C ARG A 61 -4.82 5.10 15.23
N VAL A 62 -3.98 4.91 14.24
CA VAL A 62 -2.75 5.69 14.08
C VAL A 62 -3.12 7.00 13.38
N VAL A 63 -3.11 8.10 14.11
CA VAL A 63 -3.63 9.38 13.63
C VAL A 63 -2.52 10.19 12.99
N VAL A 64 -2.73 10.56 11.73
CA VAL A 64 -1.92 11.54 11.00
C VAL A 64 -2.61 12.90 11.11
N PRO A 65 -2.12 13.85 11.92
CA PRO A 65 -2.76 15.16 12.10
C PRO A 65 -2.66 16.02 10.82
N ALA A 66 -3.40 17.13 10.79
CA ALA A 66 -3.26 18.14 9.75
C ALA A 66 -1.80 18.58 9.56
N GLY A 67 -1.36 18.73 8.32
CA GLY A 67 0.02 19.10 7.98
C GLY A 67 0.63 18.21 6.91
N ILE A 68 1.87 18.50 6.54
CA ILE A 68 2.61 17.75 5.51
C ILE A 68 3.67 16.89 6.20
N TRP A 69 3.61 15.59 5.97
CA TRP A 69 4.45 14.58 6.62
C TRP A 69 5.20 13.77 5.57
N LYS A 70 6.51 13.96 5.47
CA LYS A 70 7.35 13.15 4.59
C LYS A 70 7.63 11.79 5.22
N THR A 71 7.60 10.73 4.43
CA THR A 71 7.80 9.35 4.89
C THR A 71 8.38 8.47 3.78
N GLY A 72 9.04 7.39 4.15
CA GLY A 72 9.27 6.21 3.31
C GLY A 72 8.08 5.25 3.37
N PRO A 73 8.29 3.93 3.20
CA PRO A 73 7.21 2.96 3.21
C PRO A 73 6.55 2.84 4.58
N ILE A 74 5.24 2.61 4.56
CA ILE A 74 4.44 2.35 5.77
C ILE A 74 4.00 0.89 5.73
N HIS A 75 4.38 0.11 6.75
CA HIS A 75 3.95 -1.27 6.92
C HIS A 75 2.86 -1.34 7.99
N LEU A 76 1.62 -1.62 7.57
CA LEU A 76 0.51 -1.79 8.49
C LEU A 76 0.57 -3.15 9.19
N LYS A 77 -0.03 -3.20 10.37
CA LYS A 77 -0.19 -4.41 11.19
C LYS A 77 -1.67 -4.67 11.45
N SER A 78 -1.98 -5.90 11.88
CA SER A 78 -3.37 -6.26 12.23
C SER A 78 -3.95 -5.31 13.29
N ASN A 79 -5.24 -5.05 13.17
CA ASN A 79 -6.06 -4.20 14.03
C ASN A 79 -5.67 -2.70 14.01
N VAL A 80 -5.00 -2.25 12.96
CA VAL A 80 -4.57 -0.85 12.82
C VAL A 80 -5.38 -0.14 11.73
N ASN A 81 -5.94 1.01 12.09
CA ASN A 81 -6.50 1.98 11.16
C ASN A 81 -5.54 3.18 11.03
N LEU A 82 -4.93 3.36 9.87
CA LEU A 82 -4.20 4.58 9.53
C LEU A 82 -5.22 5.68 9.21
N TYR A 83 -5.43 6.57 10.18
CA TYR A 83 -6.43 7.63 10.07
C TYR A 83 -5.80 8.94 9.62
N LEU A 84 -6.24 9.43 8.47
CA LEU A 84 -5.76 10.67 7.86
C LEU A 84 -6.71 11.81 8.20
N SER A 85 -6.33 12.67 9.14
CA SER A 85 -7.14 13.83 9.52
C SER A 85 -7.38 14.76 8.33
N ASP A 86 -8.40 15.59 8.41
CA ASP A 86 -8.64 16.63 7.41
C ASP A 86 -7.39 17.51 7.26
N ASN A 87 -7.01 17.84 6.02
CA ASN A 87 -5.82 18.60 5.68
C ASN A 87 -4.49 17.95 6.08
N SER A 88 -4.46 16.63 6.33
CA SER A 88 -3.20 15.89 6.42
C SER A 88 -2.72 15.47 5.04
N GLU A 89 -1.42 15.47 4.83
CA GLU A 89 -0.78 14.97 3.62
C GLU A 89 0.44 14.13 3.98
N LEU A 90 0.41 12.83 3.64
CA LEU A 90 1.58 11.96 3.66
C LEU A 90 2.27 12.03 2.31
N VAL A 91 3.53 12.48 2.29
CA VAL A 91 4.36 12.57 1.10
C VAL A 91 5.40 11.47 1.12
N PHE A 92 5.23 10.50 0.25
CA PHE A 92 6.10 9.34 0.15
C PHE A 92 7.35 9.65 -0.67
N SER A 93 8.51 9.28 -0.15
CA SER A 93 9.80 9.47 -0.80
C SER A 93 9.83 8.92 -2.22
N GLY A 94 10.44 9.64 -3.14
CA GLY A 94 10.71 9.20 -4.51
C GLY A 94 12.03 8.47 -4.68
N ASN A 95 12.76 8.18 -3.59
CA ASN A 95 14.03 7.47 -3.64
C ASN A 95 13.80 5.94 -3.50
N PRO A 96 14.12 5.13 -4.52
CA PRO A 96 13.93 3.67 -4.44
C PRO A 96 14.68 2.99 -3.29
N ALA A 97 15.80 3.52 -2.85
CA ALA A 97 16.59 2.95 -1.76
C ALA A 97 15.84 2.96 -0.41
N ASP A 98 14.90 3.90 -0.22
CA ASP A 98 14.09 3.99 0.99
C ASP A 98 13.07 2.83 1.09
N TYR A 99 12.83 2.11 -0.01
CA TYR A 99 11.90 0.99 -0.11
C TYR A 99 12.56 -0.38 -0.02
N LEU A 100 13.78 -0.42 0.50
CA LEU A 100 14.51 -1.63 0.83
C LEU A 100 14.49 -1.87 2.35
N PRO A 101 14.62 -3.13 2.82
CA PRO A 101 14.85 -4.34 2.03
C PRO A 101 13.63 -4.75 1.20
N ALA A 102 13.87 -5.57 0.16
CA ALA A 102 12.80 -6.12 -0.67
C ALA A 102 11.77 -6.90 0.15
N VAL A 103 10.50 -6.79 -0.20
CA VAL A 103 9.40 -7.49 0.46
C VAL A 103 8.69 -8.42 -0.52
N LEU A 104 7.99 -9.43 0.01
CA LEU A 104 7.11 -10.27 -0.79
C LEU A 104 6.02 -9.41 -1.44
N SER A 105 6.03 -9.36 -2.73
CA SER A 105 5.16 -8.54 -3.56
C SER A 105 4.66 -9.35 -4.75
N SER A 106 3.90 -8.73 -5.60
CA SER A 106 3.50 -9.29 -6.88
C SER A 106 3.63 -8.24 -7.96
N TRP A 107 4.14 -8.63 -9.12
CA TRP A 107 4.14 -7.83 -10.33
C TRP A 107 3.21 -8.49 -11.36
N GLU A 108 2.11 -7.82 -11.67
CA GLU A 108 1.11 -8.31 -12.65
C GLU A 108 0.69 -9.78 -12.41
N GLY A 109 0.50 -10.15 -11.13
CA GLY A 109 0.10 -11.50 -10.72
C GLY A 109 1.24 -12.48 -10.47
N ILE A 110 2.49 -12.11 -10.72
CA ILE A 110 3.66 -12.96 -10.46
C ILE A 110 4.28 -12.58 -9.11
N GLU A 111 4.27 -13.51 -8.16
CA GLU A 111 4.91 -13.31 -6.85
C GLU A 111 6.44 -13.19 -7.01
N CYS A 112 7.01 -12.21 -6.34
CA CYS A 112 8.45 -11.93 -6.30
C CYS A 112 8.79 -11.07 -5.08
N TYR A 113 10.06 -10.93 -4.77
CA TYR A 113 10.56 -9.93 -3.83
C TYR A 113 10.93 -8.66 -4.59
N ASN A 114 10.27 -7.55 -4.28
CA ASN A 114 10.48 -6.27 -4.95
C ASN A 114 10.58 -5.13 -3.93
N TYR A 115 10.86 -3.92 -4.40
CA TYR A 115 10.74 -2.71 -3.58
C TYR A 115 9.43 -2.70 -2.83
N SER A 116 9.46 -2.32 -1.54
CA SER A 116 8.24 -2.23 -0.75
C SER A 116 7.22 -1.32 -1.42
N PRO A 117 5.94 -1.70 -1.47
CA PRO A 117 4.88 -0.75 -1.75
C PRO A 117 4.92 0.43 -0.78
N LEU A 118 4.36 1.58 -1.18
CA LEU A 118 4.37 2.78 -0.34
C LEU A 118 3.57 2.53 0.95
N ILE A 119 2.44 1.85 0.85
CA ILE A 119 1.71 1.30 2.01
C ILE A 119 1.54 -0.20 1.79
N TYR A 120 2.02 -0.98 2.74
CA TYR A 120 2.12 -2.42 2.64
C TYR A 120 1.53 -3.12 3.86
N ALA A 121 0.90 -4.27 3.62
CA ALA A 121 0.55 -5.23 4.65
C ALA A 121 0.63 -6.65 4.11
N VAL A 122 1.04 -7.59 4.95
CA VAL A 122 1.09 -9.02 4.62
C VAL A 122 0.58 -9.85 5.79
N ASN A 123 -0.29 -10.83 5.50
CA ASN A 123 -0.88 -11.72 6.50
C ASN A 123 -1.57 -10.96 7.66
N CYS A 124 -2.14 -9.79 7.38
CA CYS A 124 -2.82 -8.95 8.38
C CYS A 124 -4.34 -9.12 8.32
N GLN A 125 -5.00 -8.81 9.42
CA GLN A 125 -6.46 -8.75 9.49
C GLN A 125 -6.92 -7.48 10.21
N ASN A 126 -8.13 -7.02 9.88
CA ASN A 126 -8.71 -5.80 10.42
C ASN A 126 -7.76 -4.63 10.23
N ILE A 127 -7.51 -4.26 8.98
CA ILE A 127 -6.67 -3.12 8.62
C ILE A 127 -7.48 -2.07 7.88
N ALA A 128 -7.18 -0.81 8.13
CA ALA A 128 -7.86 0.27 7.43
C ALA A 128 -6.94 1.44 7.10
N ILE A 129 -7.32 2.17 6.06
CA ILE A 129 -6.90 3.55 5.81
C ILE A 129 -8.17 4.36 5.66
N THR A 130 -8.38 5.32 6.55
CA THR A 130 -9.61 6.13 6.56
C THR A 130 -9.31 7.61 6.78
N GLY A 131 -10.34 8.44 6.64
CA GLY A 131 -10.22 9.89 6.84
C GLY A 131 -10.15 10.66 5.52
N LYS A 132 -9.95 11.97 5.57
CA LYS A 132 -10.05 12.85 4.40
C LYS A 132 -8.70 13.44 3.95
N GLY A 133 -7.59 12.92 4.48
CA GLY A 133 -6.26 13.38 4.09
C GLY A 133 -5.83 12.89 2.72
N THR A 134 -4.62 13.26 2.34
CA THR A 134 -4.03 12.97 1.04
C THR A 134 -2.78 12.08 1.20
N LEU A 135 -2.67 11.09 0.34
CA LEU A 135 -1.48 10.27 0.12
C LEU A 135 -0.87 10.71 -1.21
N ARG A 136 0.39 11.14 -1.21
CA ARG A 136 1.09 11.61 -2.42
C ARG A 136 2.44 10.92 -2.58
N ALA A 137 2.75 10.44 -3.78
CA ALA A 137 4.08 9.96 -4.11
C ALA A 137 4.94 11.08 -4.72
N GLU A 138 6.20 11.20 -4.29
CA GLU A 138 7.22 11.93 -5.05
C GLU A 138 7.61 11.10 -6.28
N MET A 139 7.49 11.68 -7.48
CA MET A 139 7.52 10.90 -8.72
C MET A 139 8.80 11.05 -9.55
N GLN A 140 9.81 11.79 -9.07
CA GLN A 140 10.98 12.16 -9.87
C GLN A 140 11.67 10.93 -10.52
N VAL A 141 11.98 9.92 -9.70
CA VAL A 141 12.62 8.69 -10.20
C VAL A 141 11.58 7.77 -10.86
N TRP A 142 10.42 7.61 -10.23
CA TRP A 142 9.39 6.71 -10.74
C TRP A 142 8.92 7.06 -12.15
N LYS A 143 8.87 8.36 -12.51
CA LYS A 143 8.55 8.82 -13.87
C LYS A 143 9.56 8.34 -14.89
N THR A 144 10.84 8.28 -14.56
CA THR A 144 11.86 7.74 -15.47
C THR A 144 11.68 6.24 -15.70
N TRP A 145 11.27 5.49 -14.66
CA TRP A 145 10.98 4.06 -14.77
C TRP A 145 9.66 3.78 -15.50
N MET A 146 8.70 4.70 -15.45
CA MET A 146 7.44 4.62 -16.23
C MET A 146 7.69 4.62 -17.73
N GLY A 147 8.73 5.29 -18.21
CA GLY A 147 9.15 5.30 -19.61
C GLY A 147 9.63 3.94 -20.13
N ARG A 148 9.64 2.91 -19.29
CA ARG A 148 10.09 1.54 -19.61
C ARG A 148 11.51 1.51 -20.21
N PRO A 149 12.51 2.03 -19.49
CA PRO A 149 13.91 1.96 -19.94
C PRO A 149 14.34 0.50 -20.10
N GLN A 150 15.48 0.27 -20.74
CA GLN A 150 15.98 -1.09 -20.98
C GLN A 150 16.07 -1.92 -19.70
N ALA A 151 16.51 -1.31 -18.59
CA ALA A 151 16.56 -1.94 -17.27
C ALA A 151 15.20 -2.48 -16.81
N HIS A 152 14.10 -1.77 -17.09
CA HIS A 152 12.75 -2.25 -16.81
C HIS A 152 12.38 -3.46 -17.69
N ILE A 153 12.72 -3.42 -18.98
CA ILE A 153 12.44 -4.51 -19.91
C ILE A 153 13.21 -5.77 -19.53
N ASP A 154 14.46 -5.64 -19.14
CA ASP A 154 15.32 -6.76 -18.75
C ASP A 154 14.84 -7.36 -17.40
N ALA A 155 14.42 -6.52 -16.46
CA ALA A 155 13.80 -6.98 -15.22
C ALA A 155 12.51 -7.80 -15.46
N LEU A 156 11.64 -7.36 -16.38
CA LEU A 156 10.46 -8.13 -16.75
C LEU A 156 10.82 -9.48 -17.38
N ARG A 157 11.79 -9.51 -18.31
CA ARG A 157 12.25 -10.77 -18.89
C ARG A 157 12.79 -11.72 -17.83
N GLN A 158 13.56 -11.21 -16.89
CA GLN A 158 14.07 -11.99 -15.77
C GLN A 158 12.93 -12.58 -14.92
N LEU A 159 11.92 -11.75 -14.57
CA LEU A 159 10.76 -12.20 -13.79
C LEU A 159 9.97 -13.28 -14.52
N TYR A 160 9.72 -13.12 -15.83
CA TYR A 160 9.04 -14.10 -16.65
C TYR A 160 9.85 -15.40 -16.79
N THR A 161 11.19 -15.30 -16.87
CA THR A 161 12.06 -16.47 -16.86
C THR A 161 11.97 -17.23 -15.54
N TYR A 162 12.02 -16.56 -14.42
CA TYR A 162 11.81 -17.17 -13.11
C TYR A 162 10.46 -17.91 -13.02
N CYS A 163 9.39 -17.29 -13.54
CA CYS A 163 8.08 -17.91 -13.54
C CYS A 163 8.01 -19.15 -14.45
N SER A 164 8.49 -19.04 -15.69
CA SER A 164 8.44 -20.13 -16.68
C SER A 164 9.32 -21.34 -16.30
N THR A 165 10.36 -21.11 -15.52
CA THR A 165 11.24 -22.18 -14.99
C THR A 165 10.83 -22.70 -13.62
N ASN A 166 9.67 -22.25 -13.08
CA ASN A 166 9.20 -22.56 -11.74
C ASN A 166 10.24 -22.27 -10.64
N ALA A 167 11.06 -21.23 -10.80
CA ALA A 167 11.98 -20.80 -9.76
C ALA A 167 11.22 -20.50 -8.45
N PRO A 168 11.71 -20.93 -7.28
CA PRO A 168 11.08 -20.61 -6.00
C PRO A 168 10.89 -19.10 -5.82
N VAL A 169 9.77 -18.69 -5.21
CA VAL A 169 9.42 -17.24 -5.05
C VAL A 169 10.53 -16.50 -4.32
N GLU A 170 11.14 -17.11 -3.32
CA GLU A 170 12.21 -16.53 -2.50
C GLU A 170 13.47 -16.18 -3.32
N THR A 171 13.67 -16.83 -4.46
CA THR A 171 14.79 -16.55 -5.37
C THR A 171 14.49 -15.46 -6.38
N ARG A 172 13.22 -15.06 -6.53
CA ARG A 172 12.77 -14.04 -7.47
C ARG A 172 13.02 -12.63 -6.91
N GLN A 173 14.31 -12.28 -6.73
CA GLN A 173 14.73 -11.01 -6.15
C GLN A 173 14.77 -9.93 -7.23
N MET A 174 13.77 -9.03 -7.22
CA MET A 174 13.60 -8.00 -8.27
C MET A 174 14.06 -6.61 -7.84
N ALA A 175 14.18 -6.32 -6.54
CA ALA A 175 14.72 -5.05 -6.05
C ALA A 175 16.24 -5.10 -5.90
N VAL A 176 16.94 -5.46 -6.97
CA VAL A 176 18.40 -5.62 -7.01
C VAL A 176 19.01 -4.96 -8.24
N GLY A 177 20.19 -4.37 -8.09
CA GLY A 177 20.93 -3.76 -9.19
C GLY A 177 20.08 -2.69 -9.91
N GLU A 178 20.08 -2.77 -11.22
CA GLU A 178 19.37 -1.83 -12.11
C GLU A 178 17.92 -2.28 -12.44
N ASN A 179 17.34 -3.18 -11.67
CA ASN A 179 15.96 -3.63 -11.90
C ASN A 179 14.96 -2.53 -11.57
N HIS A 180 14.32 -1.96 -12.58
CA HIS A 180 13.41 -0.82 -12.47
C HIS A 180 11.95 -1.25 -12.44
N LEU A 181 11.58 -2.19 -11.55
CA LEU A 181 10.18 -2.57 -11.30
C LEU A 181 9.59 -1.70 -10.19
N ARG A 182 8.74 -0.76 -10.61
CA ARG A 182 8.12 0.22 -9.70
C ARG A 182 7.20 -0.45 -8.67
N PRO A 183 7.23 -0.02 -7.39
CA PRO A 183 6.30 -0.53 -6.38
C PRO A 183 4.87 -0.02 -6.62
N GLN A 184 3.88 -0.76 -6.11
CA GLN A 184 2.50 -0.30 -5.99
C GLN A 184 2.38 0.80 -4.93
N PHE A 185 1.31 1.60 -4.98
CA PHE A 185 1.06 2.57 -3.91
C PHE A 185 0.58 1.85 -2.65
N ILE A 186 -0.58 1.19 -2.72
CA ILE A 186 -1.11 0.36 -1.65
C ILE A 186 -1.08 -1.09 -2.11
N GLN A 187 -0.44 -1.96 -1.34
CA GLN A 187 -0.50 -3.40 -1.59
C GLN A 187 -0.76 -4.16 -0.29
N PHE A 188 -1.85 -4.90 -0.29
CA PHE A 188 -2.22 -5.80 0.80
C PHE A 188 -2.24 -7.24 0.30
N ASN A 189 -1.30 -8.03 0.84
CA ASN A 189 -1.07 -9.40 0.44
C ASN A 189 -1.58 -10.36 1.52
N ARG A 190 -2.48 -11.30 1.15
CA ARG A 190 -3.05 -12.29 2.08
C ARG A 190 -3.68 -11.66 3.33
N CYS A 191 -4.34 -10.52 3.16
CA CYS A 191 -4.99 -9.80 4.24
C CYS A 191 -6.51 -10.03 4.26
N LYS A 192 -7.14 -9.84 5.44
CA LYS A 192 -8.59 -9.99 5.64
C LYS A 192 -9.18 -8.76 6.32
N ASN A 193 -10.45 -8.47 6.05
CA ASN A 193 -11.20 -7.34 6.62
C ASN A 193 -10.46 -6.01 6.40
N ILE A 194 -10.42 -5.60 5.13
CA ILE A 194 -9.76 -4.38 4.68
C ILE A 194 -10.82 -3.29 4.51
N ARG A 195 -10.57 -2.10 5.08
CA ARG A 195 -11.41 -0.91 4.90
C ARG A 195 -10.59 0.24 4.33
N LEU A 196 -10.95 0.73 3.15
CA LEU A 196 -10.34 1.90 2.50
C LEU A 196 -11.44 2.93 2.27
N GLU A 197 -11.34 4.12 2.89
CA GLU A 197 -12.47 5.05 2.89
C GLU A 197 -12.05 6.52 2.96
N ASN A 198 -12.61 7.33 2.07
CA ASN A 198 -12.66 8.80 2.05
C ASN A 198 -11.33 9.54 1.82
N PHE A 199 -10.18 8.91 1.83
CA PHE A 199 -8.90 9.57 1.56
C PHE A 199 -8.66 9.76 0.05
N LYS A 200 -7.70 10.62 -0.28
CA LYS A 200 -7.29 10.92 -1.65
C LYS A 200 -5.89 10.38 -1.92
N ILE A 201 -5.68 9.79 -3.10
CA ILE A 201 -4.35 9.43 -3.60
C ILE A 201 -4.01 10.34 -4.77
N VAL A 202 -2.79 10.89 -4.74
CA VAL A 202 -2.27 11.78 -5.80
C VAL A 202 -0.94 11.20 -6.29
N GLU A 203 -0.92 10.87 -7.56
CA GLU A 203 0.20 10.18 -8.22
C GLU A 203 0.51 8.81 -7.62
N SER A 204 0.94 7.88 -8.44
CA SER A 204 1.33 6.52 -8.02
C SER A 204 2.48 6.03 -8.89
N PRO A 205 3.49 5.38 -8.29
CA PRO A 205 4.56 4.78 -9.06
C PRO A 205 4.07 3.72 -10.05
N PHE A 206 3.12 2.89 -9.62
CA PHE A 206 2.52 1.81 -10.42
C PHE A 206 1.03 1.67 -10.11
N TRP A 207 0.51 0.49 -9.82
CA TRP A 207 -0.90 0.33 -9.47
C TRP A 207 -1.23 1.03 -8.15
N THR A 208 -2.34 1.74 -8.16
CA THR A 208 -2.74 2.58 -7.03
C THR A 208 -3.20 1.74 -5.84
N ILE A 209 -4.01 0.72 -6.07
CA ILE A 209 -4.47 -0.23 -5.04
C ILE A 209 -4.37 -1.63 -5.63
N HIS A 210 -3.65 -2.50 -4.93
CA HIS A 210 -3.44 -3.89 -5.31
C HIS A 210 -3.67 -4.80 -4.09
N ILE A 211 -4.71 -5.62 -4.17
CA ILE A 211 -5.09 -6.55 -3.11
C ILE A 211 -5.10 -7.96 -3.70
N PHE A 212 -4.37 -8.90 -3.07
CA PHE A 212 -4.28 -10.27 -3.55
C PHE A 212 -3.93 -11.28 -2.46
#